data_31844600f879647f2c2666cd49a7c601
#
_entry.id   31844600f879647f2c2666cd49a7c601
#
_cell.length_a   1.000
_cell.length_b   1.000
_cell.length_c   1.000
_cell.angle_alpha   90.00
_cell.angle_beta   90.00
_cell.angle_gamma   90.00
#
_symmetry.space_group_name_H-M   'P 1'
#
loop_
_entity.id
_entity.type
_entity.pdbx_description
1 polymer ?
#
loop_
_entity_poly.entity_id
_entity_poly.type
_entity_poly.pdbx_seq_one_letter_code
_entity_poly.pdbx_strand_id
1 'polypeptide(L)'
;MQEQSCKTTVFIPVFPGTNCEYDSAKAFEKAGANVITKVFKNLTPEDIRDSVKIFEESIAQSQIIMFPGGFSAGDEPDGSAKFFATAFRNAKIEEAVHKLLNERDGLALGICNGFQALIKLGLVPNGKITGQDVNAPTLTYNTINRHISKMVYTKVVSNKSPWLQNAELGGVYVNPASHGEGRFVAPEECIKELFANGQVATQYVNQQGQPTMDEEWNVNGSYYAIEGITSPDGRCFGKMAHIERKGRSVATNIYGEQDLKVFESGVNYFK
;
A
#
# COMPACT_ATOMS: atom_id res chain seq x y z
N MET A 1 24.96 -26.91 -14.22
CA MET A 1 23.51 -26.74 -14.04
C MET A 1 23.29 -25.29 -13.64
N GLN A 2 22.69 -24.48 -14.51
CA GLN A 2 22.28 -23.12 -14.11
C GLN A 2 21.14 -23.30 -13.12
N GLU A 3 21.34 -22.84 -11.89
CA GLU A 3 20.25 -22.64 -10.92
C GLU A 3 19.21 -21.74 -11.61
N GLN A 4 18.04 -22.28 -11.92
CA GLN A 4 16.88 -21.48 -12.25
C GLN A 4 16.54 -20.69 -10.98
N SER A 5 17.02 -19.45 -10.91
CA SER A 5 16.58 -18.49 -9.90
C SER A 5 15.06 -18.44 -9.96
N CYS A 6 14.39 -18.97 -8.94
CA CYS A 6 12.94 -18.93 -8.85
C CYS A 6 12.52 -17.47 -8.74
N LYS A 7 11.83 -16.96 -9.74
CA LYS A 7 11.37 -15.55 -9.75
C LYS A 7 10.43 -15.31 -8.58
N THR A 8 10.62 -14.19 -7.88
CA THR A 8 9.68 -13.70 -6.86
C THR A 8 8.28 -13.61 -7.46
N THR A 9 7.31 -14.21 -6.79
CA THR A 9 5.90 -14.19 -7.21
C THR A 9 5.11 -13.20 -6.37
N VAL A 10 4.32 -12.36 -7.05
CA VAL A 10 3.46 -11.34 -6.45
C VAL A 10 2.01 -11.69 -6.70
N PHE A 11 1.21 -11.74 -5.66
CA PHE A 11 -0.24 -11.86 -5.76
C PHE A 11 -0.90 -10.49 -5.70
N ILE A 12 -1.77 -10.20 -6.65
CA ILE A 12 -2.59 -8.98 -6.71
C ILE A 12 -4.07 -9.38 -6.61
N PRO A 13 -4.71 -9.20 -5.44
CA PRO A 13 -6.15 -9.38 -5.28
C PRO A 13 -6.91 -8.24 -5.97
N VAL A 14 -7.94 -8.59 -6.73
CA VAL A 14 -8.79 -7.64 -7.45
C VAL A 14 -10.23 -7.80 -7.02
N PHE A 15 -10.88 -6.68 -6.73
CA PHE A 15 -12.30 -6.59 -6.42
C PHE A 15 -13.01 -5.72 -7.46
N PRO A 16 -14.33 -5.84 -7.62
CA PRO A 16 -15.08 -4.91 -8.47
C PRO A 16 -14.78 -3.45 -8.07
N GLY A 17 -14.38 -2.61 -9.01
CA GLY A 17 -13.97 -1.23 -8.77
C GLY A 17 -12.46 -1.00 -8.53
N THR A 18 -11.67 -2.04 -8.34
CA THR A 18 -10.19 -1.95 -8.42
C THR A 18 -9.79 -1.54 -9.84
N ASN A 19 -8.82 -0.63 -9.99
CA ASN A 19 -8.41 -0.12 -11.30
C ASN A 19 -6.90 0.12 -11.45
N CYS A 20 -6.09 -0.09 -10.41
CA CYS A 20 -4.63 0.08 -10.45
C CYS A 20 -3.87 -1.25 -10.50
N GLU A 21 -4.56 -2.38 -10.66
CA GLU A 21 -3.95 -3.71 -10.74
C GLU A 21 -3.05 -3.86 -11.96
N TYR A 22 -3.41 -3.28 -13.10
CA TYR A 22 -2.60 -3.34 -14.32
C TYR A 22 -1.29 -2.57 -14.17
N ASP A 23 -1.33 -1.35 -13.63
CA ASP A 23 -0.12 -0.55 -13.39
C ASP A 23 0.77 -1.22 -12.34
N SER A 24 0.18 -1.78 -11.29
CA SER A 24 0.88 -2.53 -10.25
C SER A 24 1.54 -3.79 -10.82
N ALA A 25 0.81 -4.57 -11.61
CA ALA A 25 1.35 -5.76 -12.28
C ALA A 25 2.55 -5.40 -13.16
N LYS A 26 2.39 -4.40 -14.02
CA LYS A 26 3.44 -3.92 -14.92
C LYS A 26 4.68 -3.43 -14.17
N ALA A 27 4.49 -2.76 -13.02
CA ALA A 27 5.60 -2.28 -12.20
C ALA A 27 6.40 -3.45 -11.60
N PHE A 28 5.74 -4.48 -11.08
CA PHE A 28 6.38 -5.69 -10.56
C PHE A 28 7.03 -6.54 -11.65
N GLU A 29 6.36 -6.73 -12.80
CA GLU A 29 6.94 -7.43 -13.95
C GLU A 29 8.22 -6.75 -14.45
N LYS A 30 8.22 -5.40 -14.50
CA LYS A 30 9.42 -4.62 -14.84
C LYS A 30 10.54 -4.80 -13.81
N ALA A 31 10.22 -5.00 -12.54
CA ALA A 31 11.18 -5.33 -11.48
C ALA A 31 11.67 -6.79 -11.54
N GLY A 32 11.11 -7.62 -12.43
CA GLY A 32 11.52 -8.99 -12.69
C GLY A 32 10.71 -10.04 -11.94
N ALA A 33 9.58 -9.67 -11.32
CA ALA A 33 8.69 -10.60 -10.65
C ALA A 33 7.78 -11.36 -11.63
N ASN A 34 7.24 -12.48 -11.14
CA ASN A 34 6.09 -13.14 -11.71
C ASN A 34 4.81 -12.63 -11.02
N VAL A 35 3.75 -12.30 -11.75
CA VAL A 35 2.54 -11.70 -11.18
C VAL A 35 1.34 -12.62 -11.36
N ILE A 36 0.59 -12.83 -10.28
CA ILE A 36 -0.68 -13.56 -10.24
C ILE A 36 -1.79 -12.56 -9.90
N THR A 37 -2.67 -12.28 -10.84
CA THR A 37 -3.85 -11.43 -10.60
C THR A 37 -5.10 -12.29 -10.57
N LYS A 38 -5.91 -12.19 -9.51
CA LYS A 38 -7.16 -12.92 -9.35
C LYS A 38 -8.29 -12.00 -8.90
N VAL A 39 -9.45 -12.18 -9.52
CA VAL A 39 -10.67 -11.42 -9.20
C VAL A 39 -11.47 -12.17 -8.15
N PHE A 40 -11.87 -11.47 -7.09
CA PHE A 40 -12.83 -11.97 -6.10
C PHE A 40 -14.25 -11.85 -6.68
N LYS A 41 -14.90 -12.98 -6.91
CA LYS A 41 -16.29 -13.06 -7.39
C LYS A 41 -17.23 -13.19 -6.20
N ASN A 42 -18.34 -12.48 -6.22
CA ASN A 42 -19.29 -12.42 -5.12
C ASN A 42 -20.78 -12.47 -5.54
N LEU A 43 -21.05 -12.98 -6.75
CA LEU A 43 -22.41 -13.03 -7.27
C LEU A 43 -23.23 -14.16 -6.62
N THR A 44 -22.59 -15.28 -6.32
CA THR A 44 -23.20 -16.45 -5.69
C THR A 44 -22.40 -16.92 -4.48
N PRO A 45 -23.00 -17.71 -3.55
CA PRO A 45 -22.25 -18.33 -2.46
C PRO A 45 -21.11 -19.24 -2.96
N GLU A 46 -21.29 -19.90 -4.11
CA GLU A 46 -20.25 -20.70 -4.78
C GLU A 46 -19.09 -19.84 -5.22
N ASP A 47 -19.35 -18.72 -5.89
CA ASP A 47 -18.32 -17.75 -6.32
C ASP A 47 -17.47 -17.29 -5.13
N ILE A 48 -18.10 -17.02 -3.99
CA ILE A 48 -17.39 -16.58 -2.77
C ILE A 48 -16.47 -17.70 -2.26
N ARG A 49 -16.99 -18.95 -2.16
CA ARG A 49 -16.18 -20.09 -1.72
C ARG A 49 -14.98 -20.35 -2.64
N ASP A 50 -15.21 -20.31 -3.94
CA ASP A 50 -14.17 -20.51 -4.94
C ASP A 50 -13.14 -19.38 -4.90
N SER A 51 -13.59 -18.13 -4.74
CA SER A 51 -12.70 -16.96 -4.62
C SER A 51 -11.83 -17.04 -3.36
N VAL A 52 -12.38 -17.45 -2.23
CA VAL A 52 -11.61 -17.66 -0.99
C VAL A 52 -10.52 -18.71 -1.21
N LYS A 53 -10.85 -19.85 -1.83
CA LYS A 53 -9.89 -20.91 -2.14
C LYS A 53 -8.79 -20.42 -3.11
N ILE A 54 -9.18 -19.73 -4.18
CA ILE A 54 -8.24 -19.17 -5.17
C ILE A 54 -7.28 -18.17 -4.51
N PHE A 55 -7.77 -17.33 -3.60
CA PHE A 55 -6.95 -16.36 -2.89
C PHE A 55 -5.98 -17.06 -1.93
N GLU A 56 -6.47 -18.02 -1.12
CA GLU A 56 -5.64 -18.85 -0.24
C GLU A 56 -4.49 -19.50 -1.02
N GLU A 57 -4.79 -20.17 -2.14
CA GLU A 57 -3.79 -20.83 -2.99
C GLU A 57 -2.81 -19.83 -3.64
N SER A 58 -3.31 -18.66 -4.07
CA SER A 58 -2.47 -17.62 -4.67
C SER A 58 -1.51 -17.00 -3.65
N ILE A 59 -1.96 -16.75 -2.43
CA ILE A 59 -1.12 -16.27 -1.33
C ILE A 59 -0.07 -17.32 -0.97
N ALA A 60 -0.45 -18.61 -0.93
CA ALA A 60 0.47 -19.70 -0.62
C ALA A 60 1.63 -19.84 -1.62
N GLN A 61 1.42 -19.46 -2.88
CA GLN A 61 2.44 -19.51 -3.95
C GLN A 61 3.28 -18.23 -4.05
N SER A 62 2.89 -17.16 -3.35
CA SER A 62 3.50 -15.83 -3.52
C SER A 62 4.45 -15.50 -2.35
N GLN A 63 5.41 -14.63 -2.61
CA GLN A 63 6.27 -13.99 -1.62
C GLN A 63 5.78 -12.58 -1.27
N ILE A 64 4.99 -11.97 -2.14
CA ILE A 64 4.48 -10.61 -1.99
C ILE A 64 2.97 -10.59 -2.20
N ILE A 65 2.25 -9.82 -1.38
CA ILE A 65 0.87 -9.40 -1.67
C ILE A 65 0.89 -7.91 -1.99
N MET A 66 0.36 -7.54 -3.16
CA MET A 66 0.13 -6.14 -3.56
C MET A 66 -1.35 -5.80 -3.49
N PHE A 67 -1.73 -4.93 -2.57
CA PHE A 67 -3.07 -4.35 -2.46
C PHE A 67 -3.16 -3.12 -3.37
N PRO A 68 -3.83 -3.22 -4.54
CA PRO A 68 -3.85 -2.14 -5.51
C PRO A 68 -4.79 -1.01 -5.12
N GLY A 69 -4.61 0.13 -5.77
CA GLY A 69 -5.52 1.25 -5.68
C GLY A 69 -6.81 1.06 -6.49
N GLY A 70 -7.72 1.99 -6.32
CA GLY A 70 -9.03 2.02 -6.97
C GLY A 70 -10.14 2.29 -5.98
N PHE A 71 -11.33 1.80 -6.27
CA PHE A 71 -12.55 1.95 -5.47
C PHE A 71 -13.21 0.58 -5.27
N SER A 72 -12.59 -0.28 -4.47
CA SER A 72 -13.04 -1.66 -4.26
C SER A 72 -14.49 -1.73 -3.78
N ALA A 73 -15.38 -2.32 -4.60
CA ALA A 73 -16.81 -2.42 -4.39
C ALA A 73 -17.52 -1.06 -4.16
N GLY A 74 -16.96 0.03 -4.72
CA GLY A 74 -17.55 1.37 -4.66
C GLY A 74 -17.23 2.18 -3.42
N ASP A 75 -16.53 1.62 -2.44
CA ASP A 75 -16.07 2.24 -1.18
C ASP A 75 -17.14 2.95 -0.32
N GLU A 76 -17.94 3.80 -0.90
CA GLU A 76 -19.03 4.56 -0.27
C GLU A 76 -20.29 3.69 -0.01
N PRO A 77 -21.15 4.01 1.01
CA PRO A 77 -21.01 5.09 1.98
C PRO A 77 -20.23 4.74 3.25
N ASP A 78 -19.81 3.50 3.44
CA ASP A 78 -19.26 2.99 4.71
C ASP A 78 -17.73 3.07 4.79
N GLY A 79 -17.12 3.84 3.92
CA GLY A 79 -15.68 4.08 3.90
C GLY A 79 -14.88 3.14 2.99
N SER A 80 -13.73 3.63 2.59
CA SER A 80 -12.86 3.03 1.59
C SER A 80 -12.30 1.67 2.03
N ALA A 81 -12.13 0.76 1.05
CA ALA A 81 -11.53 -0.57 1.22
C ALA A 81 -12.27 -1.53 2.18
N LYS A 82 -13.53 -1.27 2.50
CA LYS A 82 -14.31 -2.17 3.39
C LYS A 82 -14.42 -3.59 2.82
N PHE A 83 -14.51 -3.72 1.51
CA PHE A 83 -14.66 -5.02 0.87
C PHE A 83 -13.36 -5.84 0.93
N PHE A 84 -12.21 -5.20 0.72
CA PHE A 84 -10.91 -5.81 1.01
C PHE A 84 -10.85 -6.31 2.45
N ALA A 85 -11.17 -5.44 3.41
CA ALA A 85 -11.12 -5.79 4.82
C ALA A 85 -12.04 -6.97 5.17
N THR A 86 -13.24 -7.01 4.61
CA THR A 86 -14.19 -8.11 4.85
C THR A 86 -13.68 -9.43 4.27
N ALA A 87 -13.19 -9.43 3.03
CA ALA A 87 -12.68 -10.64 2.39
C ALA A 87 -11.42 -11.17 3.08
N PHE A 88 -10.47 -10.30 3.45
CA PHE A 88 -9.22 -10.69 4.09
C PHE A 88 -9.37 -11.07 5.57
N ARG A 89 -10.51 -10.79 6.20
CA ARG A 89 -10.88 -11.33 7.52
C ARG A 89 -11.54 -12.71 7.44
N ASN A 90 -11.72 -13.27 6.25
CA ASN A 90 -12.07 -14.69 6.13
C ASN A 90 -10.95 -15.53 6.74
N ALA A 91 -11.27 -16.47 7.64
CA ALA A 91 -10.29 -17.21 8.42
C ALA A 91 -9.20 -17.89 7.57
N LYS A 92 -9.55 -18.43 6.39
CA LYS A 92 -8.56 -19.07 5.49
C LYS A 92 -7.62 -18.08 4.85
N ILE A 93 -8.14 -16.94 4.39
CA ILE A 93 -7.31 -15.88 3.78
C ILE A 93 -6.44 -15.24 4.85
N GLU A 94 -6.99 -14.95 6.02
CA GLU A 94 -6.24 -14.39 7.16
C GLU A 94 -5.09 -15.31 7.58
N GLU A 95 -5.35 -16.61 7.71
CA GLU A 95 -4.32 -17.61 8.02
C GLU A 95 -3.23 -17.65 6.94
N ALA A 96 -3.61 -17.62 5.67
CA ALA A 96 -2.65 -17.60 4.55
C ALA A 96 -1.76 -16.34 4.58
N VAL A 97 -2.33 -15.17 4.88
CA VAL A 97 -1.59 -13.91 5.05
C VAL A 97 -0.61 -14.01 6.23
N HIS A 98 -1.06 -14.53 7.38
CA HIS A 98 -0.20 -14.69 8.55
C HIS A 98 0.94 -15.68 8.28
N LYS A 99 0.68 -16.79 7.59
CA LYS A 99 1.73 -17.72 7.16
C LYS A 99 2.73 -17.07 6.21
N LEU A 100 2.24 -16.27 5.25
CA LEU A 100 3.12 -15.52 4.36
C LEU A 100 4.05 -14.60 5.15
N LEU A 101 3.50 -13.79 6.04
CA LEU A 101 4.28 -12.77 6.76
C LEU A 101 5.16 -13.36 7.86
N ASN A 102 4.68 -14.35 8.64
CA ASN A 102 5.35 -14.80 9.85
C ASN A 102 6.22 -16.04 9.65
N GLU A 103 5.89 -16.92 8.68
CA GLU A 103 6.58 -18.18 8.47
C GLU A 103 7.48 -18.16 7.23
N ARG A 104 7.09 -17.39 6.20
CA ARG A 104 7.78 -17.35 4.91
C ARG A 104 8.48 -16.03 4.62
N ASP A 105 8.59 -15.15 5.63
CA ASP A 105 9.25 -13.85 5.55
C ASP A 105 8.75 -12.98 4.38
N GLY A 106 7.44 -13.06 4.10
CA GLY A 106 6.81 -12.39 2.97
C GLY A 106 6.60 -10.89 3.19
N LEU A 107 6.26 -10.20 2.11
CA LEU A 107 6.03 -8.76 2.08
C LEU A 107 4.59 -8.40 1.68
N ALA A 108 4.10 -7.27 2.17
CA ALA A 108 2.82 -6.67 1.75
C ALA A 108 2.99 -5.20 1.40
N LEU A 109 2.46 -4.78 0.24
CA LEU A 109 2.43 -3.39 -0.21
C LEU A 109 0.98 -2.96 -0.44
N GLY A 110 0.60 -1.77 0.01
CA GLY A 110 -0.71 -1.18 -0.28
C GLY A 110 -0.57 0.26 -0.77
N ILE A 111 -1.19 0.55 -1.92
CA ILE A 111 -1.17 1.90 -2.51
C ILE A 111 -2.58 2.44 -2.59
N CYS A 112 -2.81 3.67 -2.10
CA CYS A 112 -4.09 4.38 -2.13
C CYS A 112 -5.19 3.53 -1.45
N ASN A 113 -6.16 2.99 -2.18
CA ASN A 113 -7.18 2.07 -1.66
C ASN A 113 -6.56 0.83 -0.98
N GLY A 114 -5.44 0.35 -1.48
CA GLY A 114 -4.67 -0.73 -0.84
C GLY A 114 -4.09 -0.32 0.52
N PHE A 115 -3.64 0.91 0.70
CA PHE A 115 -3.20 1.41 2.00
C PHE A 115 -4.38 1.53 2.98
N GLN A 116 -5.53 1.99 2.51
CA GLN A 116 -6.77 1.99 3.30
C GLN A 116 -7.14 0.57 3.76
N ALA A 117 -6.94 -0.44 2.89
CA ALA A 117 -7.14 -1.85 3.25
C ALA A 117 -6.15 -2.31 4.33
N LEU A 118 -4.86 -2.01 4.19
CA LEU A 118 -3.84 -2.37 5.18
C LEU A 118 -4.13 -1.77 6.56
N ILE A 119 -4.56 -0.51 6.62
CA ILE A 119 -4.96 0.17 7.87
C ILE A 119 -6.18 -0.54 8.49
N LYS A 120 -7.24 -0.77 7.70
CA LYS A 120 -8.47 -1.43 8.19
C LYS A 120 -8.25 -2.86 8.65
N LEU A 121 -7.28 -3.54 8.06
CA LEU A 121 -6.88 -4.89 8.47
C LEU A 121 -5.97 -4.90 9.70
N GLY A 122 -5.31 -3.77 10.02
CA GLY A 122 -4.29 -3.68 11.06
C GLY A 122 -2.90 -4.16 10.60
N LEU A 123 -2.73 -4.52 9.32
CA LEU A 123 -1.43 -4.91 8.76
C LEU A 123 -0.42 -3.77 8.87
N VAL A 124 -0.87 -2.55 8.78
CA VAL A 124 -0.16 -1.38 9.27
C VAL A 124 -1.05 -0.68 10.31
N PRO A 125 -0.53 -0.31 11.46
CA PRO A 125 0.86 -0.35 11.89
C PRO A 125 1.31 -1.66 12.58
N ASN A 126 0.47 -2.69 12.72
CA ASN A 126 0.71 -3.80 13.65
C ASN A 126 1.44 -5.02 13.04
N GLY A 127 1.52 -5.15 11.72
CA GLY A 127 2.15 -6.29 11.03
C GLY A 127 1.32 -7.58 11.04
N LYS A 128 0.05 -7.51 11.45
CA LYS A 128 -0.89 -8.65 11.50
C LYS A 128 -2.32 -8.17 11.30
N ILE A 129 -3.19 -9.06 10.85
CA ILE A 129 -4.62 -8.77 10.77
C ILE A 129 -5.18 -8.74 12.18
N THR A 130 -5.80 -7.61 12.55
CA THR A 130 -6.40 -7.36 13.86
C THR A 130 -7.77 -6.72 13.71
N GLY A 131 -8.56 -6.73 14.78
CA GLY A 131 -9.71 -5.84 14.89
C GLY A 131 -9.26 -4.38 14.95
N GLN A 132 -10.11 -3.48 14.47
CA GLN A 132 -9.92 -2.04 14.72
C GLN A 132 -10.51 -1.68 16.09
N ASP A 133 -9.82 -0.83 16.83
CA ASP A 133 -10.34 -0.17 18.02
C ASP A 133 -10.45 1.35 17.82
N VAL A 134 -11.02 2.04 18.78
CA VAL A 134 -11.23 3.50 18.71
C VAL A 134 -9.93 4.33 18.65
N ASN A 135 -8.82 3.74 19.05
CA ASN A 135 -7.50 4.37 19.07
C ASN A 135 -6.64 3.95 17.85
N ALA A 136 -7.15 3.06 16.99
CA ALA A 136 -6.41 2.64 15.79
C ALA A 136 -6.26 3.81 14.81
N PRO A 137 -5.12 3.90 14.11
CA PRO A 137 -4.96 4.83 13.00
C PRO A 137 -6.03 4.59 11.94
N THR A 138 -6.44 5.64 11.25
CA THR A 138 -7.39 5.54 10.14
C THR A 138 -6.99 6.47 9.00
N LEU A 139 -7.49 6.14 7.81
CA LEU A 139 -7.52 7.04 6.66
C LEU A 139 -8.97 7.47 6.45
N THR A 140 -9.21 8.76 6.49
CA THR A 140 -10.54 9.36 6.43
C THR A 140 -10.64 10.43 5.35
N TYR A 141 -11.78 11.11 5.27
CA TYR A 141 -12.04 12.16 4.28
C TYR A 141 -10.96 13.26 4.29
N ASN A 142 -10.54 13.67 3.11
CA ASN A 142 -9.71 14.85 2.92
C ASN A 142 -10.33 16.07 3.59
N THR A 143 -9.54 16.99 4.11
CA THR A 143 -10.02 18.23 4.76
C THR A 143 -10.92 19.07 3.85
N ILE A 144 -10.69 19.00 2.54
CA ILE A 144 -11.51 19.71 1.54
C ILE A 144 -12.86 19.02 1.24
N ASN A 145 -13.19 17.90 1.88
CA ASN A 145 -14.42 17.11 1.71
C ASN A 145 -14.74 16.71 0.26
N ARG A 146 -13.73 16.51 -0.57
CA ARG A 146 -13.87 16.05 -1.96
C ARG A 146 -12.63 15.32 -2.44
N HIS A 147 -12.78 14.67 -3.58
CA HIS A 147 -11.67 14.05 -4.30
C HIS A 147 -10.61 15.09 -4.69
N ILE A 148 -9.35 14.76 -4.51
CA ILE A 148 -8.20 15.50 -5.00
C ILE A 148 -7.44 14.68 -6.02
N SER A 149 -6.98 15.34 -7.08
CA SER A 149 -6.06 14.76 -8.07
C SER A 149 -4.93 15.77 -8.30
N LYS A 150 -3.75 15.46 -7.78
CA LYS A 150 -2.60 16.37 -7.79
C LYS A 150 -1.29 15.60 -7.74
N MET A 151 -0.24 16.14 -8.37
CA MET A 151 1.13 15.69 -8.10
C MET A 151 1.56 16.18 -6.72
N VAL A 152 2.04 15.27 -5.88
CA VAL A 152 2.47 15.56 -4.51
C VAL A 152 3.95 15.26 -4.33
N TYR A 153 4.60 16.05 -3.48
CA TYR A 153 5.98 15.82 -3.08
C TYR A 153 5.99 15.01 -1.79
N THR A 154 6.69 13.89 -1.82
CA THR A 154 6.84 13.00 -0.65
C THR A 154 8.31 12.77 -0.36
N LYS A 155 8.67 12.75 0.91
CA LYS A 155 10.04 12.55 1.39
C LYS A 155 10.14 11.23 2.12
N VAL A 156 11.18 10.46 1.84
CA VAL A 156 11.52 9.26 2.63
C VAL A 156 12.14 9.70 3.96
N VAL A 157 11.46 9.41 5.06
CA VAL A 157 11.89 9.81 6.41
C VAL A 157 12.37 8.63 7.26
N SER A 158 12.16 7.40 6.77
CA SER A 158 12.71 6.18 7.35
C SER A 158 12.98 5.18 6.23
N ASN A 159 14.12 4.51 6.28
CA ASN A 159 14.50 3.41 5.37
C ASN A 159 14.53 2.05 6.10
N LYS A 160 13.84 1.93 7.22
CA LYS A 160 13.71 0.70 7.98
C LYS A 160 13.08 -0.44 7.17
N SER A 161 12.15 -0.08 6.30
CA SER A 161 11.40 -1.03 5.47
C SER A 161 12.25 -1.60 4.34
N PRO A 162 12.18 -2.94 4.09
CA PRO A 162 12.79 -3.55 2.91
C PRO A 162 12.26 -2.95 1.60
N TRP A 163 11.07 -2.39 1.60
CA TRP A 163 10.50 -1.68 0.46
C TRP A 163 11.27 -0.40 0.07
N LEU A 164 12.04 0.18 0.99
CA LEU A 164 12.73 1.46 0.80
C LEU A 164 14.26 1.32 0.78
N GLN A 165 14.80 0.10 0.67
CA GLN A 165 16.24 -0.13 0.66
C GLN A 165 16.98 0.53 -0.50
N ASN A 166 16.31 0.69 -1.65
CA ASN A 166 16.87 1.35 -2.83
C ASN A 166 16.47 2.83 -2.93
N ALA A 167 15.72 3.35 -1.94
CA ALA A 167 15.35 4.75 -1.86
C ALA A 167 16.37 5.53 -1.03
N GLU A 168 16.64 6.77 -1.42
CA GLU A 168 17.52 7.65 -0.65
C GLU A 168 16.79 8.16 0.60
N LEU A 169 17.40 8.00 1.79
CA LEU A 169 16.89 8.59 3.02
C LEU A 169 16.98 10.12 2.91
N GLY A 170 15.84 10.80 3.12
CA GLY A 170 15.72 12.24 2.87
C GLY A 170 15.43 12.62 1.42
N GLY A 171 15.45 11.66 0.49
CA GLY A 171 15.08 11.84 -0.91
C GLY A 171 13.63 12.31 -1.07
N VAL A 172 13.40 13.23 -2.00
CA VAL A 172 12.07 13.79 -2.32
C VAL A 172 11.63 13.28 -3.69
N TYR A 173 10.41 12.77 -3.73
CA TYR A 173 9.82 12.15 -4.92
C TYR A 173 8.48 12.80 -5.25
N VAL A 174 8.17 12.88 -6.53
CA VAL A 174 6.92 13.49 -7.05
C VAL A 174 6.06 12.42 -7.67
N ASN A 175 4.89 12.15 -7.06
CA ASN A 175 3.97 11.12 -7.53
C ASN A 175 2.54 11.63 -7.54
N PRO A 176 1.65 11.08 -8.40
CA PRO A 176 0.26 11.48 -8.40
C PRO A 176 -0.49 10.96 -7.16
N ALA A 177 -1.27 11.82 -6.53
CA ALA A 177 -2.28 11.47 -5.53
C ALA A 177 -3.68 11.64 -6.14
N SER A 178 -4.56 10.67 -5.92
CA SER A 178 -5.92 10.66 -6.49
C SER A 178 -6.86 9.93 -5.54
N HIS A 179 -7.51 10.65 -4.61
CA HIS A 179 -8.36 10.08 -3.57
C HIS A 179 -9.30 11.09 -2.93
N GLY A 180 -10.42 10.63 -2.38
CA GLY A 180 -11.32 11.40 -1.52
C GLY A 180 -11.06 11.15 -0.04
N GLU A 181 -10.50 9.98 0.30
CA GLU A 181 -10.21 9.50 1.65
C GLU A 181 -8.74 9.10 1.76
N GLY A 182 -7.87 10.03 2.06
CA GLY A 182 -6.43 9.77 2.21
C GLY A 182 -5.82 10.41 3.45
N ARG A 183 -6.64 11.08 4.27
CA ARG A 183 -6.21 11.79 5.46
C ARG A 183 -5.86 10.83 6.58
N PHE A 184 -4.58 10.72 6.89
CA PHE A 184 -4.10 9.95 8.03
C PHE A 184 -4.46 10.66 9.35
N VAL A 185 -5.13 9.95 10.23
CA VAL A 185 -5.53 10.41 11.57
C VAL A 185 -5.23 9.31 12.58
N ALA A 186 -4.61 9.69 13.69
CA ALA A 186 -4.36 8.80 14.82
C ALA A 186 -4.25 9.62 16.12
N PRO A 187 -4.41 9.00 17.31
CA PRO A 187 -4.09 9.63 18.57
C PRO A 187 -2.62 10.07 18.62
N GLU A 188 -2.35 11.16 19.32
CA GLU A 188 -1.02 11.77 19.45
C GLU A 188 0.05 10.78 19.92
N GLU A 189 -0.29 9.93 20.91
CA GLU A 189 0.64 8.93 21.44
C GLU A 189 0.99 7.86 20.38
N CYS A 190 0.00 7.42 19.60
CA CYS A 190 0.24 6.50 18.49
C CYS A 190 1.19 7.12 17.45
N ILE A 191 1.00 8.40 17.12
CA ILE A 191 1.87 9.11 16.16
C ILE A 191 3.30 9.17 16.68
N LYS A 192 3.49 9.53 17.96
CA LYS A 192 4.81 9.55 18.59
C LYS A 192 5.51 8.20 18.54
N GLU A 193 4.77 7.12 18.82
CA GLU A 193 5.28 5.75 18.72
C GLU A 193 5.68 5.39 17.29
N LEU A 194 4.86 5.74 16.30
CA LEU A 194 5.18 5.49 14.89
C LEU A 194 6.48 6.17 14.46
N PHE A 195 6.70 7.43 14.88
CA PHE A 195 7.96 8.12 14.61
C PHE A 195 9.14 7.50 15.37
N ALA A 196 8.97 7.23 16.68
CA ALA A 196 10.02 6.65 17.52
C ALA A 196 10.48 5.27 17.00
N ASN A 197 9.55 4.49 16.50
CA ASN A 197 9.80 3.16 15.94
C ASN A 197 10.32 3.19 14.49
N GLY A 198 10.38 4.36 13.83
CA GLY A 198 10.73 4.49 12.43
C GLY A 198 9.70 3.90 11.46
N GLN A 199 8.43 3.81 11.90
CA GLN A 199 7.31 3.28 11.10
C GLN A 199 6.70 4.34 10.19
N VAL A 200 6.90 5.63 10.44
CA VAL A 200 6.60 6.67 9.46
C VAL A 200 7.63 6.58 8.35
N ALA A 201 7.22 6.13 7.19
CA ALA A 201 8.08 5.87 6.04
C ALA A 201 8.25 7.11 5.15
N THR A 202 7.12 7.77 4.86
CA THR A 202 7.07 8.92 3.97
C THR A 202 6.17 10.03 4.52
N GLN A 203 6.54 11.28 4.26
CA GLN A 203 5.76 12.47 4.61
C GLN A 203 5.55 13.37 3.40
N TYR A 204 4.41 14.06 3.36
CA TYR A 204 4.18 15.16 2.42
C TYR A 204 5.12 16.31 2.76
N VAL A 205 5.74 16.90 1.72
CA VAL A 205 6.70 18.00 1.87
C VAL A 205 6.42 19.12 0.89
N ASN A 206 6.89 20.31 1.22
CA ASN A 206 6.91 21.44 0.30
C ASN A 206 8.07 21.31 -0.73
N GLN A 207 8.21 22.26 -1.61
CA GLN A 207 9.29 22.29 -2.63
C GLN A 207 10.71 22.28 -2.04
N GLN A 208 10.86 22.73 -0.80
CA GLN A 208 12.15 22.74 -0.08
C GLN A 208 12.41 21.39 0.65
N GLY A 209 11.52 20.40 0.47
CA GLY A 209 11.65 19.09 1.11
C GLY A 209 11.36 19.10 2.62
N GLN A 210 10.64 20.09 3.12
CA GLN A 210 10.25 20.20 4.53
C GLN A 210 8.84 19.67 4.72
N PRO A 211 8.61 18.77 5.71
CA PRO A 211 7.26 18.34 6.08
C PRO A 211 6.39 19.56 6.47
N THR A 212 5.15 19.57 6.00
CA THR A 212 4.29 20.72 6.20
C THR A 212 2.83 20.31 6.36
N MET A 213 2.09 21.12 7.12
CA MET A 213 0.65 21.00 7.27
C MET A 213 -0.13 21.93 6.31
N ASP A 214 0.58 22.68 5.46
CA ASP A 214 -0.02 23.55 4.44
C ASP A 214 -0.78 22.68 3.41
N GLU A 215 -2.05 23.01 3.17
CA GLU A 215 -2.94 22.28 2.25
C GLU A 215 -2.46 22.31 0.78
N GLU A 216 -1.60 23.26 0.42
CA GLU A 216 -0.98 23.25 -0.91
C GLU A 216 -0.14 21.98 -1.11
N TRP A 217 0.51 21.48 -0.08
CA TRP A 217 1.46 20.36 -0.13
C TRP A 217 0.94 19.10 0.56
N ASN A 218 0.32 19.25 1.73
CA ASN A 218 -0.36 18.18 2.47
C ASN A 218 -1.83 18.15 2.04
N VAL A 219 -2.05 17.65 0.83
CA VAL A 219 -3.28 17.82 0.06
C VAL A 219 -4.54 17.21 0.67
N ASN A 220 -4.40 16.34 1.65
CA ASN A 220 -5.51 15.66 2.32
C ASN A 220 -5.64 16.04 3.81
N GLY A 221 -4.70 16.83 4.35
CA GLY A 221 -4.69 17.23 5.75
C GLY A 221 -4.23 16.16 6.72
N SER A 222 -3.42 15.20 6.26
CA SER A 222 -2.84 14.14 7.10
C SER A 222 -2.09 14.71 8.30
N TYR A 223 -2.32 14.14 9.48
CA TYR A 223 -1.62 14.54 10.68
C TYR A 223 -0.11 14.36 10.51
N TYR A 224 0.67 15.36 10.97
CA TYR A 224 2.14 15.40 10.85
C TYR A 224 2.64 15.16 9.42
N ALA A 225 1.83 15.51 8.43
CA ALA A 225 2.12 15.27 7.00
C ALA A 225 2.41 13.79 6.67
N ILE A 226 1.95 12.84 7.48
CA ILE A 226 2.18 11.40 7.24
C ILE A 226 1.51 10.98 5.93
N GLU A 227 2.30 10.45 5.00
CA GLU A 227 1.84 9.97 3.70
C GLU A 227 1.85 8.45 3.60
N GLY A 228 2.80 7.80 4.30
CA GLY A 228 2.91 6.35 4.33
C GLY A 228 3.54 5.85 5.62
N ILE A 229 3.08 4.66 6.06
CA ILE A 229 3.58 3.98 7.26
C ILE A 229 3.85 2.50 7.01
N THR A 230 4.64 1.91 7.90
CA THR A 230 4.98 0.49 7.86
C THR A 230 4.53 -0.28 9.10
N SER A 231 4.58 -1.61 9.01
CA SER A 231 4.59 -2.50 10.18
C SER A 231 5.85 -2.32 11.02
N PRO A 232 5.90 -2.83 12.29
CA PRO A 232 7.06 -2.68 13.15
C PRO A 232 8.36 -3.24 12.56
N ASP A 233 8.27 -4.30 11.76
CA ASP A 233 9.38 -4.92 11.02
C ASP A 233 9.63 -4.33 9.63
N GLY A 234 8.77 -3.41 9.19
CA GLY A 234 8.84 -2.75 7.88
C GLY A 234 8.34 -3.57 6.70
N ARG A 235 7.91 -4.83 6.88
CA ARG A 235 7.52 -5.73 5.78
C ARG A 235 6.16 -5.43 5.17
N CYS A 236 5.24 -4.86 5.94
CA CYS A 236 4.01 -4.27 5.41
C CYS A 236 4.23 -2.77 5.22
N PHE A 237 3.96 -2.25 4.04
CA PHE A 237 4.10 -0.83 3.71
C PHE A 237 2.85 -0.32 3.01
N GLY A 238 2.30 0.78 3.51
CA GLY A 238 1.16 1.47 2.93
C GLY A 238 1.46 2.94 2.65
N LYS A 239 1.02 3.45 1.50
CA LYS A 239 1.16 4.86 1.11
C LYS A 239 0.04 5.32 0.19
N MET A 240 -0.23 6.63 0.16
CA MET A 240 -1.34 7.20 -0.61
C MET A 240 -1.00 7.54 -2.06
N ALA A 241 0.19 8.08 -2.32
CA ALA A 241 0.57 8.47 -3.67
C ALA A 241 0.91 7.25 -4.55
N HIS A 242 0.48 7.32 -5.81
CA HIS A 242 0.58 6.24 -6.79
C HIS A 242 1.96 6.18 -7.45
N ILE A 243 2.84 5.37 -6.89
CA ILE A 243 4.20 5.13 -7.40
C ILE A 243 4.25 4.10 -8.55
N GLU A 244 3.17 3.33 -8.74
CA GLU A 244 3.01 2.39 -9.85
C GLU A 244 2.70 3.09 -11.18
N ARG A 245 2.14 4.30 -11.13
CA ARG A 245 1.79 5.10 -12.31
C ARG A 245 2.99 5.81 -12.89
N LYS A 246 3.96 5.05 -13.38
CA LYS A 246 5.19 5.53 -14.00
C LYS A 246 5.45 4.88 -15.35
N GLY A 247 6.06 5.61 -16.28
CA GLY A 247 6.41 5.08 -17.61
C GLY A 247 6.89 6.17 -18.55
N ARG A 248 7.35 5.75 -19.75
CA ARG A 248 7.97 6.65 -20.74
C ARG A 248 7.11 7.87 -21.12
N SER A 249 5.80 7.73 -21.08
CA SER A 249 4.86 8.79 -21.47
C SER A 249 3.94 9.22 -20.33
N VAL A 250 4.31 8.93 -19.08
CA VAL A 250 3.54 9.30 -17.89
C VAL A 250 4.29 10.43 -17.19
N ALA A 251 3.57 11.52 -16.85
CA ALA A 251 4.07 12.69 -16.12
C ALA A 251 5.35 13.30 -16.72
N THR A 252 5.48 13.33 -18.04
CA THR A 252 6.68 13.75 -18.76
C THR A 252 7.04 15.22 -18.55
N ASN A 253 6.07 16.07 -18.23
CA ASN A 253 6.26 17.50 -17.99
C ASN A 253 6.31 17.86 -16.49
N ILE A 254 6.41 16.86 -15.62
CA ILE A 254 6.51 17.06 -14.17
C ILE A 254 7.98 17.00 -13.79
N TYR A 255 8.46 18.07 -13.17
CA TYR A 255 9.82 18.16 -12.67
C TYR A 255 9.99 17.39 -11.35
N GLY A 256 11.10 16.70 -11.19
CA GLY A 256 11.47 15.96 -9.98
C GLY A 256 11.61 14.45 -10.20
N GLU A 257 12.21 13.78 -9.22
CA GLU A 257 12.37 12.33 -9.23
C GLU A 257 11.01 11.66 -8.96
N GLN A 258 10.63 10.67 -9.75
CA GLN A 258 9.34 9.97 -9.65
C GLN A 258 9.50 8.51 -9.24
N ASP A 259 10.71 7.95 -9.31
CA ASP A 259 10.94 6.53 -9.10
C ASP A 259 11.52 6.21 -7.72
N LEU A 260 10.65 5.90 -6.78
CA LEU A 260 10.98 5.53 -5.39
C LEU A 260 11.66 4.15 -5.26
N LYS A 261 11.79 3.38 -6.36
CA LYS A 261 12.40 2.04 -6.40
C LYS A 261 11.75 0.98 -5.49
N VAL A 262 10.50 1.19 -5.10
CA VAL A 262 9.79 0.31 -4.15
C VAL A 262 9.60 -1.10 -4.72
N PHE A 263 9.21 -1.21 -5.99
CA PHE A 263 8.95 -2.51 -6.64
C PHE A 263 10.23 -3.32 -6.79
N GLU A 264 11.31 -2.68 -7.20
CA GLU A 264 12.65 -3.26 -7.30
C GLU A 264 13.18 -3.68 -5.93
N SER A 265 12.97 -2.85 -4.90
CA SER A 265 13.36 -3.18 -3.52
C SER A 265 12.65 -4.41 -3.01
N GLY A 266 11.33 -4.48 -3.16
CA GLY A 266 10.53 -5.61 -2.73
C GLY A 266 10.90 -6.92 -3.44
N VAL A 267 11.13 -6.87 -4.76
CA VAL A 267 11.55 -8.05 -5.53
C VAL A 267 12.97 -8.50 -5.17
N ASN A 268 13.88 -7.56 -4.95
CA ASN A 268 15.28 -7.85 -4.60
C ASN A 268 15.43 -8.40 -3.18
N TYR A 269 14.45 -8.19 -2.31
CA TYR A 269 14.45 -8.76 -0.95
C TYR A 269 14.52 -10.30 -0.95
N PHE A 270 14.04 -10.96 -2.01
CA PHE A 270 14.00 -12.42 -2.15
C PHE A 270 15.09 -12.97 -3.08
N LYS A 271 16.08 -12.17 -3.45
CA LYS A 271 17.24 -12.59 -4.26
C LYS A 271 18.47 -12.72 -3.38
#